data_56804a3b8934c405caa153566044bfb0
#
_entry.id   56804a3b8934c405caa153566044bfb0
#
_cell.length_a   1.000
_cell.length_b   1.000
_cell.length_c   1.000
_cell.angle_alpha   90.00
_cell.angle_beta   90.00
_cell.angle_gamma   90.00
#
_symmetry.space_group_name_H-M   'P 1'
#
loop_
_entity.id
_entity.type
_entity.pdbx_description
1 polymer ?
#
loop_
_entity_poly.entity_id
_entity_poly.type
_entity_poly.pdbx_seq_one_letter_code
_entity_poly.pdbx_strand_id
1 'polypeptide(L)'
;MKKVSLKIKLTLLYTIFILVVVGTVLGILFSLSGREILASTKMSLERRVEESLEEIEMQDGELKIDSDFYSVENGVYLSMYDSTGYFLYGKIPGGFDRQPDFLDGEVREIKDKAGEEDWYIYDLFFRPGEGKEIYVRGVISVTESEESFQTILRIAFILLPLLAAATAFVGYRFTKRTLKPVKDITDTVCKI
;
A
#
# COMPACT_ATOMS: atom_id res chain seq x y z
N MET A 1 -28.03 41.27 6.31
CA MET A 1 -27.03 40.33 5.79
C MET A 1 -25.68 41.03 5.71
N LYS A 2 -24.67 40.62 6.50
CA LYS A 2 -23.33 41.20 6.44
C LYS A 2 -22.69 40.93 5.07
N LYS A 3 -22.40 42.01 4.30
CA LYS A 3 -21.69 41.86 3.00
C LYS A 3 -20.29 41.28 3.24
N VAL A 4 -20.08 40.05 2.79
CA VAL A 4 -18.77 39.41 2.88
C VAL A 4 -17.78 40.21 2.05
N SER A 5 -16.65 40.59 2.63
CA SER A 5 -15.61 41.39 1.99
C SER A 5 -15.07 40.68 0.74
N LEU A 6 -14.75 41.43 -0.31
CA LEU A 6 -14.19 40.91 -1.57
C LEU A 6 -12.97 40.03 -1.33
N LYS A 7 -12.15 40.37 -0.31
CA LYS A 7 -10.98 39.57 0.09
C LYS A 7 -11.35 38.15 0.52
N ILE A 8 -12.39 38.02 1.34
CA ILE A 8 -12.87 36.72 1.83
C ILE A 8 -13.45 35.89 0.68
N LYS A 9 -14.23 36.54 -0.23
CA LYS A 9 -14.77 35.86 -1.41
C LYS A 9 -13.67 35.28 -2.29
N LEU A 10 -12.61 36.06 -2.57
CA LEU A 10 -11.50 35.64 -3.41
C LEU A 10 -10.69 34.52 -2.74
N THR A 11 -10.36 34.64 -1.45
CA THR A 11 -9.66 33.59 -0.70
C THR A 11 -10.47 32.31 -0.69
N LEU A 12 -11.77 32.39 -0.44
CA LEU A 12 -12.65 31.22 -0.39
C LEU A 12 -12.75 30.54 -1.75
N LEU A 13 -12.84 31.32 -2.85
CA LEU A 13 -12.85 30.79 -4.20
C LEU A 13 -11.59 30.00 -4.53
N TYR A 14 -10.40 30.55 -4.23
CA TYR A 14 -9.15 29.84 -4.45
C TYR A 14 -9.01 28.60 -3.58
N THR A 15 -9.40 28.68 -2.31
CA THR A 15 -9.34 27.54 -1.40
C THR A 15 -10.25 26.41 -1.87
N ILE A 16 -11.49 26.72 -2.27
CA ILE A 16 -12.42 25.71 -2.82
C ILE A 16 -11.85 25.10 -4.11
N PHE A 17 -11.31 25.93 -5.00
CA PHE A 17 -10.74 25.45 -6.25
C PHE A 17 -9.59 24.46 -6.00
N ILE A 18 -8.65 24.80 -5.11
CA ILE A 18 -7.55 23.92 -4.74
C ILE A 18 -8.06 22.63 -4.10
N LEU A 19 -9.05 22.70 -3.20
CA LEU A 19 -9.66 21.53 -2.57
C LEU A 19 -10.32 20.61 -3.60
N VAL A 20 -11.03 21.16 -4.57
CA VAL A 20 -11.66 20.38 -5.65
C VAL A 20 -10.60 19.68 -6.49
N VAL A 21 -9.54 20.40 -6.89
CA VAL A 21 -8.45 19.81 -7.68
C VAL A 21 -7.75 18.68 -6.91
N VAL A 22 -7.32 18.96 -5.67
CA VAL A 22 -6.63 17.94 -4.84
C VAL A 22 -7.56 16.77 -4.54
N GLY A 23 -8.82 17.02 -4.19
CA GLY A 23 -9.80 15.96 -3.93
C GLY A 23 -10.07 15.10 -5.16
N THR A 24 -10.11 15.68 -6.36
CA THR A 24 -10.27 14.94 -7.62
C THR A 24 -9.06 14.07 -7.89
N VAL A 25 -7.85 14.60 -7.76
CA VAL A 25 -6.60 13.85 -7.95
C VAL A 25 -6.51 12.68 -6.96
N LEU A 26 -6.78 12.92 -5.68
CA LEU A 26 -6.81 11.86 -4.68
C LEU A 26 -7.90 10.82 -4.97
N GLY A 27 -9.09 11.24 -5.37
CA GLY A 27 -10.18 10.33 -5.74
C GLY A 27 -9.80 9.40 -6.91
N ILE A 28 -9.12 9.93 -7.93
CA ILE A 28 -8.61 9.13 -9.05
C ILE A 28 -7.54 8.16 -8.57
N LEU A 29 -6.56 8.62 -7.81
CA LEU A 29 -5.51 7.78 -7.27
C LEU A 29 -6.08 6.64 -6.42
N PHE A 30 -7.06 6.90 -5.57
CA PHE A 30 -7.71 5.88 -4.76
C PHE A 30 -8.55 4.90 -5.56
N SER A 31 -9.24 5.37 -6.59
CA SER A 31 -10.03 4.49 -7.47
C SER A 31 -9.15 3.48 -8.24
N LEU A 32 -7.93 3.88 -8.58
CA LEU A 32 -6.97 3.02 -9.28
C LEU A 32 -6.20 2.11 -8.32
N SER A 33 -5.90 2.58 -7.10
CA SER A 33 -4.95 1.94 -6.17
C SER A 33 -5.42 0.58 -5.63
N GLY A 34 -6.72 0.39 -5.41
CA GLY A 34 -7.22 -0.85 -4.80
C GLY A 34 -6.98 -2.11 -5.66
N ARG A 35 -7.08 -1.99 -6.99
CA ARG A 35 -6.80 -3.11 -7.91
C ARG A 35 -5.29 -3.34 -8.08
N GLU A 36 -4.52 -2.29 -8.03
CA GLU A 36 -3.07 -2.31 -8.21
C GLU A 36 -2.36 -2.93 -7.01
N ILE A 37 -2.86 -2.71 -5.80
CA ILE A 37 -2.31 -3.31 -4.58
C ILE A 37 -2.44 -4.83 -4.61
N LEU A 38 -3.61 -5.37 -4.93
CA LEU A 38 -3.81 -6.82 -5.01
C LEU A 38 -2.95 -7.45 -6.11
N ALA A 39 -2.82 -6.80 -7.26
CA ALA A 39 -1.95 -7.26 -8.34
C ALA A 39 -0.46 -7.20 -7.94
N SER A 40 -0.04 -6.12 -7.28
CA SER A 40 1.31 -5.95 -6.76
C SER A 40 1.64 -6.98 -5.68
N THR A 41 0.70 -7.27 -4.78
CA THR A 41 0.86 -8.28 -3.73
C THR A 41 1.07 -9.68 -4.32
N LYS A 42 0.27 -10.06 -5.33
CA LYS A 42 0.44 -11.34 -6.05
C LYS A 42 1.79 -11.42 -6.75
N MET A 43 2.18 -10.37 -7.47
CA MET A 43 3.47 -10.30 -8.16
C MET A 43 4.65 -10.36 -7.19
N SER A 44 4.56 -9.72 -6.03
CA SER A 44 5.60 -9.80 -5.00
C SER A 44 5.71 -11.20 -4.41
N LEU A 45 4.57 -11.87 -4.23
CA LEU A 45 4.52 -13.26 -3.76
C LEU A 45 5.19 -14.22 -4.77
N GLU A 46 4.77 -14.17 -6.04
CA GLU A 46 5.36 -14.99 -7.12
C GLU A 46 6.86 -14.76 -7.20
N ARG A 47 7.28 -13.51 -7.34
CA ARG A 47 8.71 -13.17 -7.45
C ARG A 47 9.53 -13.66 -6.27
N ARG A 48 9.06 -13.45 -5.02
CA ARG A 48 9.83 -13.86 -3.82
C ARG A 48 9.99 -15.39 -3.75
N VAL A 49 8.96 -16.15 -4.15
CA VAL A 49 9.04 -17.61 -4.22
C VAL A 49 9.99 -18.07 -5.33
N GLU A 50 9.94 -17.43 -6.50
CA GLU A 50 10.87 -17.75 -7.61
C GLU A 50 12.33 -17.42 -7.23
N GLU A 51 12.58 -16.23 -6.66
CA GLU A 51 13.91 -15.84 -6.19
C GLU A 51 14.45 -16.78 -5.12
N SER A 52 13.59 -17.31 -4.24
CA SER A 52 13.99 -18.23 -3.17
C SER A 52 14.51 -19.57 -3.64
N LEU A 53 14.22 -19.98 -4.88
CA LEU A 53 14.78 -21.21 -5.44
C LEU A 53 16.30 -21.11 -5.65
N GLU A 54 16.84 -19.91 -5.88
CA GLU A 54 18.27 -19.66 -5.98
C GLU A 54 18.99 -19.77 -4.62
N GLU A 55 18.23 -19.65 -3.52
CA GLU A 55 18.72 -19.78 -2.15
C GLU A 55 18.83 -21.24 -1.67
N ILE A 56 18.40 -22.19 -2.53
CA ILE A 56 18.35 -23.63 -2.23
C ILE A 56 19.34 -24.37 -3.11
N GLU A 57 20.41 -24.88 -2.52
CA GLU A 57 21.43 -25.64 -3.21
C GLU A 57 21.55 -27.08 -2.65
N MET A 58 21.99 -28.00 -3.49
CA MET A 58 22.43 -29.34 -3.04
C MET A 58 23.93 -29.37 -2.89
N GLN A 59 24.42 -29.59 -1.67
CA GLN A 59 25.83 -29.78 -1.38
C GLN A 59 26.02 -31.10 -0.66
N ASP A 60 26.86 -31.98 -1.22
CA ASP A 60 27.18 -33.32 -0.67
C ASP A 60 25.94 -34.21 -0.36
N GLY A 61 24.86 -34.06 -1.13
CA GLY A 61 23.60 -34.79 -0.96
C GLY A 61 22.67 -34.26 0.13
N GLU A 62 23.03 -33.14 0.77
CA GLU A 62 22.21 -32.44 1.73
C GLU A 62 21.70 -31.12 1.14
N LEU A 63 20.49 -30.69 1.59
CA LEU A 63 19.94 -29.38 1.25
C LEU A 63 20.66 -28.31 2.06
N LYS A 64 21.31 -27.40 1.37
CA LYS A 64 21.89 -26.18 1.93
C LYS A 64 20.96 -25.02 1.58
N ILE A 65 20.46 -24.34 2.59
CA ILE A 65 19.50 -23.27 2.45
C ILE A 65 20.16 -22.00 3.00
N ASP A 66 20.14 -20.93 2.22
CA ASP A 66 20.65 -19.63 2.68
C ASP A 66 19.76 -19.09 3.80
N SER A 67 20.38 -18.28 4.69
CA SER A 67 19.68 -17.59 5.77
C SER A 67 18.58 -16.64 5.29
N ASP A 68 18.72 -16.11 4.07
CA ASP A 68 17.80 -15.17 3.44
C ASP A 68 16.44 -15.81 3.16
N PHE A 69 16.40 -17.14 2.92
CA PHE A 69 15.14 -17.89 2.83
C PHE A 69 14.27 -17.74 4.07
N TYR A 70 14.86 -17.53 5.25
CA TYR A 70 14.13 -17.36 6.50
C TYR A 70 13.67 -15.93 6.73
N SER A 71 14.11 -14.97 5.91
CA SER A 71 13.72 -13.57 6.02
C SER A 71 12.32 -13.34 5.47
N VAL A 72 11.57 -12.47 6.15
CA VAL A 72 10.25 -12.01 5.68
C VAL A 72 10.47 -10.74 4.87
N GLU A 73 10.32 -10.84 3.55
CA GLU A 73 10.46 -9.71 2.65
C GLU A 73 9.12 -9.32 2.04
N ASN A 74 8.80 -8.04 2.08
CA ASN A 74 7.53 -7.50 1.59
C ASN A 74 6.28 -8.21 2.16
N GLY A 75 6.36 -8.75 3.39
CA GLY A 75 5.28 -9.50 4.02
C GLY A 75 5.12 -10.93 3.52
N VAL A 76 6.03 -11.44 2.66
CA VAL A 76 6.01 -12.81 2.17
C VAL A 76 6.75 -13.73 3.14
N TYR A 77 6.08 -14.76 3.59
CA TYR A 77 6.61 -15.85 4.38
C TYR A 77 6.89 -17.03 3.48
N LEU A 78 8.08 -17.59 3.59
CA LEU A 78 8.50 -18.78 2.82
C LEU A 78 8.52 -20.01 3.71
N SER A 79 8.03 -21.12 3.17
CA SER A 79 8.06 -22.43 3.81
C SER A 79 8.33 -23.53 2.77
N MET A 80 9.07 -24.53 3.17
CA MET A 80 9.47 -25.64 2.33
C MET A 80 8.88 -26.94 2.85
N TYR A 81 8.41 -27.78 1.95
CA TYR A 81 7.79 -29.07 2.25
C TYR A 81 8.36 -30.15 1.35
N ASP A 82 8.37 -31.39 1.82
CA ASP A 82 8.63 -32.53 0.99
C ASP A 82 7.41 -32.93 0.13
N SER A 83 7.59 -33.92 -0.75
CA SER A 83 6.50 -34.43 -1.62
C SER A 83 5.32 -35.03 -0.85
N THR A 84 5.47 -35.33 0.43
CA THR A 84 4.39 -35.83 1.32
C THR A 84 3.66 -34.74 2.06
N GLY A 85 4.14 -33.48 1.95
CA GLY A 85 3.58 -32.33 2.66
C GLY A 85 4.15 -32.12 4.07
N TYR A 86 5.26 -32.82 4.39
CA TYR A 86 5.95 -32.61 5.66
C TYR A 86 6.79 -31.32 5.60
N PHE A 87 6.63 -30.47 6.61
CA PHE A 87 7.37 -29.21 6.73
C PHE A 87 8.87 -29.47 6.95
N LEU A 88 9.71 -28.90 6.12
CA LEU A 88 11.17 -29.05 6.17
C LEU A 88 11.85 -27.83 6.78
N TYR A 89 11.52 -26.63 6.29
CA TYR A 89 12.22 -25.41 6.65
C TYR A 89 11.38 -24.17 6.36
N GLY A 90 11.73 -23.03 6.99
CA GLY A 90 11.14 -21.72 6.72
C GLY A 90 10.23 -21.19 7.81
N LYS A 91 9.34 -20.31 7.44
CA LYS A 91 8.36 -19.66 8.34
C LYS A 91 6.93 -19.80 7.83
N ILE A 92 6.01 -20.05 8.74
CA ILE A 92 4.57 -19.96 8.50
C ILE A 92 4.05 -18.76 9.29
N PRO A 93 3.27 -17.84 8.69
CA PRO A 93 2.73 -16.71 9.43
C PRO A 93 1.76 -17.15 10.52
N GLY A 94 1.72 -16.39 11.63
CA GLY A 94 0.71 -16.59 12.66
C GLY A 94 -0.69 -16.36 12.07
N GLY A 95 -1.65 -17.19 12.43
CA GLY A 95 -3.02 -17.12 11.88
C GLY A 95 -3.23 -17.92 10.58
N PHE A 96 -2.19 -18.40 9.93
CA PHE A 96 -2.32 -19.30 8.77
C PHE A 96 -2.36 -20.75 9.22
N ASP A 97 -3.50 -21.20 9.71
CA ASP A 97 -3.67 -22.57 10.26
C ASP A 97 -4.06 -23.61 9.21
N ARG A 98 -4.15 -23.22 7.93
CA ARG A 98 -4.57 -24.09 6.85
C ARG A 98 -3.37 -24.64 6.09
N GLN A 99 -3.44 -25.92 5.78
CA GLN A 99 -2.53 -26.59 4.84
C GLN A 99 -3.33 -27.05 3.62
N PRO A 100 -3.61 -26.13 2.66
CA PRO A 100 -4.23 -26.53 1.40
C PRO A 100 -3.28 -27.41 0.60
N ASP A 101 -3.85 -28.25 -0.27
CA ASP A 101 -3.08 -29.06 -1.21
C ASP A 101 -2.12 -28.19 -2.04
N PHE A 102 -0.99 -28.73 -2.43
CA PHE A 102 -0.02 -28.02 -3.28
C PHE A 102 -0.53 -27.97 -4.71
N LEU A 103 -0.44 -26.79 -5.33
CA LEU A 103 -0.72 -26.57 -6.75
C LEU A 103 0.42 -25.74 -7.33
N ASP A 104 1.20 -26.38 -8.19
CA ASP A 104 2.38 -25.79 -8.80
C ASP A 104 2.03 -24.62 -9.74
N GLY A 105 2.71 -23.50 -9.54
CA GLY A 105 2.63 -22.33 -10.44
C GLY A 105 1.30 -21.54 -10.41
N GLU A 106 0.48 -21.70 -9.36
CA GLU A 106 -0.80 -20.98 -9.27
C GLU A 106 -0.93 -20.18 -7.97
N VAL A 107 -1.23 -18.88 -8.08
CA VAL A 107 -1.57 -18.03 -6.94
C VAL A 107 -3.03 -18.28 -6.55
N ARG A 108 -3.27 -18.65 -5.31
CA ARG A 108 -4.60 -18.95 -4.78
C ARG A 108 -4.93 -18.08 -3.59
N GLU A 109 -6.19 -17.68 -3.50
CA GLU A 109 -6.74 -16.98 -2.34
C GLU A 109 -7.33 -17.99 -1.36
N ILE A 110 -6.86 -17.92 -0.12
CA ILE A 110 -7.36 -18.74 0.99
C ILE A 110 -8.07 -17.81 1.97
N LYS A 111 -9.38 -17.98 2.07
CA LYS A 111 -10.20 -17.22 3.03
C LYS A 111 -10.20 -17.92 4.36
N ASP A 112 -9.96 -17.18 5.43
CA ASP A 112 -10.12 -17.72 6.78
C ASP A 112 -11.60 -17.99 7.09
N LYS A 113 -11.86 -19.08 7.85
CA LYS A 113 -13.22 -19.44 8.26
C LYS A 113 -13.83 -18.44 9.26
N ALA A 114 -13.00 -17.79 10.04
CA ALA A 114 -13.40 -16.75 10.97
C ALA A 114 -13.65 -15.39 10.28
N GLY A 115 -13.17 -15.22 9.01
CA GLY A 115 -13.28 -13.99 8.25
C GLY A 115 -12.37 -12.88 8.76
N GLU A 116 -11.36 -13.22 9.56
CA GLU A 116 -10.45 -12.25 10.16
C GLU A 116 -9.25 -11.96 9.27
N GLU A 117 -8.75 -12.97 8.53
CA GLU A 117 -7.60 -12.80 7.64
C GLU A 117 -7.76 -13.59 6.33
N ASP A 118 -7.52 -12.93 5.21
CA ASP A 118 -7.43 -13.54 3.90
C ASP A 118 -5.96 -13.61 3.45
N TRP A 119 -5.59 -14.71 2.78
CA TRP A 119 -4.23 -15.01 2.41
C TRP A 119 -4.10 -15.31 0.93
N TYR A 120 -3.01 -14.86 0.30
CA TYR A 120 -2.56 -15.43 -0.96
C TYR A 120 -1.46 -16.44 -0.69
N ILE A 121 -1.53 -17.57 -1.40
CA ILE A 121 -0.50 -18.60 -1.41
C ILE A 121 -0.05 -18.85 -2.84
N TYR A 122 1.23 -19.15 -2.98
CA TYR A 122 1.84 -19.56 -4.23
C TYR A 122 2.79 -20.72 -3.97
N ASP A 123 2.63 -21.82 -4.71
CA ASP A 123 3.43 -23.01 -4.56
C ASP A 123 4.28 -23.21 -5.82
N LEU A 124 5.56 -23.49 -5.65
CA LEU A 124 6.42 -23.96 -6.72
C LEU A 124 7.01 -25.31 -6.38
N PHE A 125 6.89 -26.21 -7.33
CA PHE A 125 7.58 -27.48 -7.31
C PHE A 125 9.02 -27.31 -7.76
N PHE A 126 9.96 -27.78 -6.96
CA PHE A 126 11.38 -27.67 -7.21
C PHE A 126 12.11 -28.98 -6.98
N ARG A 127 13.06 -29.30 -7.86
CA ARG A 127 13.89 -30.50 -7.77
C ARG A 127 15.36 -30.09 -7.74
N PRO A 128 15.95 -29.86 -6.55
CA PRO A 128 17.30 -29.37 -6.39
C PRO A 128 18.40 -30.41 -6.79
N GLY A 129 18.04 -31.68 -7.00
CA GLY A 129 18.96 -32.74 -7.38
C GLY A 129 18.25 -34.04 -7.59
N GLU A 130 19.02 -35.10 -7.91
CA GLU A 130 18.46 -36.42 -8.18
C GLU A 130 17.72 -36.99 -6.94
N GLY A 131 16.42 -37.17 -7.07
CA GLY A 131 15.59 -37.92 -6.13
C GLY A 131 14.91 -37.12 -5.00
N LYS A 132 15.19 -35.84 -4.83
CA LYS A 132 14.47 -35.01 -3.85
C LYS A 132 13.47 -34.10 -4.56
N GLU A 133 12.20 -34.24 -4.23
CA GLU A 133 11.10 -33.40 -4.69
C GLU A 133 10.62 -32.58 -3.52
N ILE A 134 10.61 -31.25 -3.69
CA ILE A 134 10.18 -30.32 -2.68
C ILE A 134 9.18 -29.31 -3.26
N TYR A 135 8.32 -28.80 -2.40
CA TYR A 135 7.48 -27.64 -2.67
C TYR A 135 7.96 -26.45 -1.85
N VAL A 136 8.13 -25.32 -2.51
CA VAL A 136 8.34 -24.04 -1.86
C VAL A 136 7.02 -23.30 -1.89
N ARG A 137 6.51 -22.97 -0.71
CA ARG A 137 5.25 -22.21 -0.53
C ARG A 137 5.54 -20.83 -0.01
N GLY A 138 5.10 -19.85 -0.75
CA GLY A 138 4.98 -18.47 -0.26
C GLY A 138 3.58 -18.22 0.29
N VAL A 139 3.50 -17.46 1.37
CA VAL A 139 2.24 -17.00 1.99
C VAL A 139 2.35 -15.52 2.28
N ILE A 140 1.32 -14.75 1.91
CA ILE A 140 1.22 -13.32 2.20
C ILE A 140 -0.19 -12.96 2.66
N SER A 141 -0.32 -12.12 3.68
CA SER A 141 -1.62 -11.62 4.13
C SER A 141 -2.17 -10.57 3.17
N VAL A 142 -3.38 -10.77 2.71
CA VAL A 142 -4.15 -9.77 1.94
C VAL A 142 -4.65 -8.68 2.87
N THR A 143 -5.14 -9.06 4.04
CA THR A 143 -5.70 -8.17 5.06
C THR A 143 -4.66 -7.15 5.53
N GLU A 144 -3.43 -7.59 5.81
CA GLU A 144 -2.34 -6.69 6.22
C GLU A 144 -2.00 -5.66 5.12
N SER A 145 -2.04 -6.08 3.85
CA SER A 145 -1.84 -5.20 2.70
C SER A 145 -2.96 -4.16 2.59
N GLU A 146 -4.21 -4.56 2.81
CA GLU A 146 -5.37 -3.67 2.80
C GLU A 146 -5.39 -2.71 4.00
N GLU A 147 -5.02 -3.15 5.20
CA GLU A 147 -4.93 -2.31 6.39
C GLU A 147 -3.84 -1.23 6.25
N SER A 148 -2.71 -1.56 5.66
CA SER A 148 -1.66 -0.61 5.34
C SER A 148 -2.18 0.50 4.43
N PHE A 149 -2.97 0.14 3.42
CA PHE A 149 -3.62 1.10 2.53
C PHE A 149 -4.66 1.97 3.24
N GLN A 150 -5.51 1.39 4.10
CA GLN A 150 -6.47 2.14 4.90
C GLN A 150 -5.78 3.14 5.84
N THR A 151 -4.61 2.80 6.36
CA THR A 151 -3.82 3.70 7.19
C THR A 151 -3.33 4.92 6.40
N ILE A 152 -2.85 4.72 5.16
CA ILE A 152 -2.47 5.82 4.26
C ILE A 152 -3.67 6.71 3.95
N LEU A 153 -4.86 6.11 3.70
CA LEU A 153 -6.12 6.84 3.52
C LEU A 153 -6.45 7.72 4.73
N ARG A 154 -6.38 7.15 5.92
CA ARG A 154 -6.67 7.86 7.17
C ARG A 154 -5.76 9.07 7.36
N ILE A 155 -4.46 8.91 7.09
CA ILE A 155 -3.49 10.00 7.14
C ILE A 155 -3.83 11.09 6.11
N ALA A 156 -4.18 10.70 4.87
CA ALA A 156 -4.57 11.63 3.82
C ALA A 156 -5.83 12.45 4.20
N PHE A 157 -6.82 11.80 4.82
CA PHE A 157 -8.03 12.47 5.32
C PHE A 157 -7.77 13.50 6.41
N ILE A 158 -6.75 13.31 7.24
CA ILE A 158 -6.34 14.28 8.26
C ILE A 158 -5.52 15.41 7.63
N LEU A 159 -4.61 15.07 6.72
CA LEU A 159 -3.69 16.03 6.10
C LEU A 159 -4.40 17.02 5.17
N LEU A 160 -5.45 16.55 4.47
CA LEU A 160 -6.18 17.36 3.49
C LEU A 160 -6.84 18.62 4.11
N PRO A 161 -7.62 18.54 5.20
CA PRO A 161 -8.17 19.72 5.84
C PRO A 161 -7.09 20.62 6.47
N LEU A 162 -5.98 20.05 6.94
CA LEU A 162 -4.86 20.84 7.47
C LEU A 162 -4.21 21.69 6.36
N LEU A 163 -3.96 21.09 5.19
CA LEU A 163 -3.46 21.80 4.01
C LEU A 163 -4.44 22.87 3.53
N ALA A 164 -5.74 22.57 3.54
CA ALA A 164 -6.78 23.54 3.20
C ALA A 164 -6.76 24.76 4.13
N ALA A 165 -6.66 24.53 5.44
CA ALA A 165 -6.58 25.60 6.43
C ALA A 165 -5.30 26.44 6.25
N ALA A 166 -4.16 25.80 6.03
CA ALA A 166 -2.89 26.48 5.76
C ALA A 166 -2.96 27.32 4.49
N THR A 167 -3.51 26.79 3.40
CA THR A 167 -3.69 27.49 2.12
C THR A 167 -4.64 28.70 2.28
N ALA A 168 -5.76 28.51 2.98
CA ALA A 168 -6.68 29.59 3.27
C ALA A 168 -6.02 30.72 4.09
N PHE A 169 -5.24 30.36 5.10
CA PHE A 169 -4.51 31.31 5.93
C PHE A 169 -3.49 32.12 5.12
N VAL A 170 -2.65 31.44 4.35
CA VAL A 170 -1.63 32.07 3.49
C VAL A 170 -2.30 32.95 2.43
N GLY A 171 -3.32 32.44 1.75
CA GLY A 171 -4.08 33.15 0.74
C GLY A 171 -4.75 34.40 1.29
N TYR A 172 -5.36 34.32 2.49
CA TYR A 172 -5.95 35.48 3.16
C TYR A 172 -4.89 36.55 3.50
N ARG A 173 -3.75 36.14 4.05
CA ARG A 173 -2.66 37.06 4.40
C ARG A 173 -2.07 37.74 3.17
N PHE A 174 -1.88 36.98 2.08
CA PHE A 174 -1.38 37.48 0.80
C PHE A 174 -2.35 38.50 0.19
N THR A 175 -3.64 38.14 0.08
CA THR A 175 -4.69 39.02 -0.46
C THR A 175 -4.84 40.30 0.37
N LYS A 176 -4.73 40.21 1.70
CA LYS A 176 -4.76 41.37 2.58
C LYS A 176 -3.60 42.34 2.30
N ARG A 177 -2.40 41.80 2.02
CA ARG A 177 -1.20 42.61 1.76
C ARG A 177 -1.23 43.25 0.38
N THR A 178 -1.66 42.52 -0.63
CA THR A 178 -1.68 42.97 -2.04
C THR A 178 -2.80 44.02 -2.30
N LEU A 179 -3.94 43.89 -1.62
CA LEU A 179 -5.05 44.82 -1.81
C LEU A 179 -4.98 46.07 -0.88
N LYS A 180 -3.97 46.17 -0.04
CA LYS A 180 -3.80 47.37 0.82
C LYS A 180 -3.53 48.63 -0.01
N PRO A 181 -2.62 48.68 -1.00
CA PRO A 181 -2.34 49.85 -1.80
C PRO A 181 -3.55 50.32 -2.62
N VAL A 182 -4.35 49.38 -3.14
CA VAL A 182 -5.55 49.71 -3.94
C VAL A 182 -6.62 50.44 -3.09
N LYS A 183 -6.76 50.05 -1.83
CA LYS A 183 -7.69 50.69 -0.93
C LYS A 183 -7.23 52.12 -0.58
N ASP A 184 -5.94 52.32 -0.35
CA ASP A 184 -5.36 53.61 0.00
C ASP A 184 -5.53 54.62 -1.16
N ILE A 185 -5.42 54.19 -2.42
CA ILE A 185 -5.66 54.99 -3.62
C ILE A 185 -7.15 55.38 -3.73
N THR A 186 -8.08 54.40 -3.52
CA THR A 186 -9.52 54.63 -3.63
C THR A 186 -10.02 55.60 -2.55
N ASP A 187 -9.52 55.49 -1.32
CA ASP A 187 -9.88 56.35 -0.21
C ASP A 187 -9.33 57.79 -0.39
N THR A 188 -8.25 57.96 -1.17
CA THR A 188 -7.68 59.27 -1.52
C THR A 188 -8.48 59.97 -2.61
N VAL A 189 -8.94 59.20 -3.63
CA VAL A 189 -9.76 59.76 -4.74
C VAL A 189 -11.18 60.16 -4.28
N CYS A 190 -11.75 59.50 -3.28
CA CYS A 190 -13.06 59.83 -2.73
C CYS A 190 -13.03 61.06 -1.76
N LYS A 191 -11.85 61.64 -1.46
CA LYS A 191 -11.70 62.80 -0.60
C LYS A 191 -11.48 64.10 -1.38
N ILE A 192 -11.45 64.03 -2.70
CA ILE A 192 -11.47 65.18 -3.61
C ILE A 192 -12.88 65.37 -4.15
#